data_9873d12d5ffc8a03dcd687456a2f16df
#
_entry.id   9873d12d5ffc8a03dcd687456a2f16df
#
_cell.length_a   1.000
_cell.length_b   1.000
_cell.length_c   1.000
_cell.angle_alpha   90.00
_cell.angle_beta   90.00
_cell.angle_gamma   90.00
#
_symmetry.space_group_name_H-M   'P 1'
#
loop_
_entity.id
_entity.type
_entity.pdbx_description
1 polymer ?
#
loop_
_entity_poly.entity_id
_entity_poly.type
_entity_poly.pdbx_seq_one_letter_code
_entity_poly.pdbx_strand_id
1 'polypeptide(L)'
;ILTSISGNDAVYAAGARMANYIIADSGAAANVLMVNIQLFPVLVAEEEGMRDTFAAGCAACTFDVLPVQIADIGVNIPGLVASYLQENPETNYVSYAFSALPIGVTAGLEAAGVALPKQVGVDFDLTGLSEIVAGTHTAWTSNPKAYSGWVMAHAMVLDAVGDEFAERAAGEELPNFILDDATVAQEIIDSSPLSNWKGPEGFADQFLALWGVA
;
A
#
# COMPACT_ATOMS: atom_id res chain seq x y z
N ILE A 1 -5.35 1.59 -25.29
CA ILE A 1 -5.29 1.01 -23.93
C ILE A 1 -6.63 0.37 -23.68
N LEU A 2 -6.65 -0.95 -23.48
CA LEU A 2 -7.87 -1.71 -23.23
C LEU A 2 -8.42 -1.46 -21.83
N THR A 3 -7.51 -1.41 -20.83
CA THR A 3 -7.87 -1.16 -19.43
C THR A 3 -6.64 -0.71 -18.65
N SER A 4 -6.86 -0.07 -17.50
CA SER A 4 -5.85 0.25 -16.50
C SER A 4 -6.40 -0.13 -15.11
N ILE A 5 -6.00 -1.28 -14.61
CA ILE A 5 -6.45 -1.81 -13.31
C ILE A 5 -5.56 -1.39 -12.13
N SER A 6 -4.38 -0.84 -12.42
CA SER A 6 -3.44 -0.28 -11.43
C SER A 6 -3.13 1.17 -11.77
N GLY A 7 -4.12 1.90 -12.30
CA GLY A 7 -4.00 3.31 -12.63
C GLY A 7 -4.10 4.23 -11.41
N ASN A 8 -4.05 5.53 -11.67
CA ASN A 8 -4.10 6.56 -10.62
C ASN A 8 -5.32 6.41 -9.70
N ASP A 9 -6.48 6.05 -10.22
CA ASP A 9 -7.70 5.90 -9.41
C ASP A 9 -7.58 4.77 -8.37
N ALA A 10 -6.97 3.63 -8.77
CA ALA A 10 -6.79 2.49 -7.87
C ALA A 10 -5.80 2.80 -6.73
N VAL A 11 -4.68 3.49 -7.04
CA VAL A 11 -3.69 3.87 -6.02
C VAL A 11 -4.17 5.04 -5.17
N TYR A 12 -4.94 5.99 -5.73
CA TYR A 12 -5.65 7.00 -4.97
C TYR A 12 -6.58 6.35 -3.93
N ALA A 13 -7.39 5.37 -4.33
CA ALA A 13 -8.26 4.63 -3.44
C ALA A 13 -7.49 3.85 -2.36
N ALA A 14 -6.30 3.33 -2.68
CA ALA A 14 -5.45 2.65 -1.69
C ALA A 14 -4.91 3.64 -0.64
N GLY A 15 -4.44 4.81 -1.06
CA GLY A 15 -4.06 5.90 -0.15
C GLY A 15 -5.23 6.36 0.73
N ALA A 16 -6.39 6.59 0.15
CA ALA A 16 -7.61 6.97 0.89
C ALA A 16 -8.01 5.90 1.92
N ARG A 17 -7.87 4.61 1.59
CA ARG A 17 -8.14 3.50 2.51
C ARG A 17 -7.20 3.52 3.70
N MET A 18 -5.89 3.71 3.47
CA MET A 18 -4.90 3.81 4.55
C MET A 18 -5.15 5.04 5.43
N ALA A 19 -5.50 6.19 4.87
CA ALA A 19 -5.86 7.39 5.64
C ALA A 19 -7.09 7.14 6.53
N ASN A 20 -8.13 6.48 6.01
CA ASN A 20 -9.31 6.10 6.82
C ASN A 20 -8.94 5.16 7.97
N TYR A 21 -8.03 4.20 7.74
CA TYR A 21 -7.51 3.33 8.80
C TYR A 21 -6.82 4.16 9.88
N ILE A 22 -5.90 5.05 9.51
CA ILE A 22 -5.17 5.91 10.45
C ILE A 22 -6.12 6.81 11.25
N ILE A 23 -7.14 7.39 10.61
CA ILE A 23 -8.15 8.22 11.28
C ILE A 23 -8.89 7.41 12.35
N ALA A 24 -9.31 6.19 12.00
CA ALA A 24 -10.03 5.31 12.92
C ALA A 24 -9.13 4.83 14.07
N ASP A 25 -7.92 4.36 13.77
CA ASP A 25 -6.96 3.81 14.73
C ASP A 25 -6.41 4.87 15.71
N SER A 26 -6.29 6.14 15.25
CA SER A 26 -5.86 7.27 16.09
C SER A 26 -6.98 7.92 16.88
N GLY A 27 -8.23 7.56 16.64
CA GLY A 27 -9.38 8.29 17.17
C GLY A 27 -9.45 9.73 16.63
N ALA A 28 -9.10 9.96 15.39
CA ALA A 28 -9.02 11.24 14.70
C ALA A 28 -8.02 12.24 15.34
N ALA A 29 -6.87 11.74 15.80
CA ALA A 29 -5.78 12.52 16.41
C ALA A 29 -4.40 12.10 15.83
N ALA A 30 -4.32 11.97 14.52
CA ALA A 30 -3.10 11.58 13.83
C ALA A 30 -2.26 12.78 13.37
N ASN A 31 -0.93 12.71 13.63
CA ASN A 31 0.07 13.55 12.97
C ASN A 31 0.90 12.61 12.10
N VAL A 32 0.74 12.71 10.79
CA VAL A 32 1.21 11.72 9.82
C VAL A 32 2.34 12.28 8.98
N LEU A 33 3.44 11.54 8.91
CA LEU A 33 4.47 11.71 7.90
C LEU A 33 4.31 10.65 6.83
N MET A 34 4.13 11.02 5.57
CA MET A 34 4.21 10.10 4.44
C MET A 34 5.61 10.17 3.80
N VAL A 35 6.29 9.02 3.71
CA VAL A 35 7.53 8.88 2.93
C VAL A 35 7.16 8.48 1.51
N ASN A 36 7.50 9.31 0.51
CA ASN A 36 7.03 9.12 -0.86
C ASN A 36 8.09 9.49 -1.92
N ILE A 37 8.03 8.83 -3.08
CA ILE A 37 8.84 9.15 -4.27
C ILE A 37 7.95 9.85 -5.30
N GLN A 38 7.88 11.17 -5.24
CA GLN A 38 7.00 11.98 -6.09
C GLN A 38 7.39 12.01 -7.58
N LEU A 39 8.49 11.34 -7.96
CA LEU A 39 8.86 11.17 -9.36
C LEU A 39 7.84 10.33 -10.15
N PHE A 40 7.10 9.45 -9.46
CA PHE A 40 6.13 8.55 -10.08
C PHE A 40 4.70 9.10 -9.93
N PRO A 41 3.99 9.40 -11.04
CA PRO A 41 2.62 9.94 -10.98
C PRO A 41 1.64 9.08 -10.18
N VAL A 42 1.80 7.76 -10.20
CA VAL A 42 0.95 6.83 -9.42
C VAL A 42 1.13 7.03 -7.91
N LEU A 43 2.34 7.31 -7.44
CA LEU A 43 2.61 7.58 -6.03
C LEU A 43 2.16 8.99 -5.62
N VAL A 44 2.12 9.93 -6.55
CA VAL A 44 1.48 11.25 -6.32
C VAL A 44 -0.03 11.09 -6.15
N ALA A 45 -0.69 10.28 -6.99
CA ALA A 45 -2.11 9.99 -6.85
C ALA A 45 -2.45 9.31 -5.51
N GLU A 46 -1.58 8.41 -5.02
CA GLU A 46 -1.72 7.80 -3.70
C GLU A 46 -1.65 8.84 -2.58
N GLU A 47 -0.65 9.75 -2.63
CA GLU A 47 -0.51 10.87 -1.70
C GLU A 47 -1.74 11.76 -1.71
N GLU A 48 -2.28 12.08 -2.89
CA GLU A 48 -3.51 12.86 -3.05
C GLU A 48 -4.69 12.17 -2.36
N GLY A 49 -4.84 10.86 -2.54
CA GLY A 49 -5.88 10.06 -1.87
C GLY A 49 -5.81 10.13 -0.35
N MET A 50 -4.60 10.04 0.23
CA MET A 50 -4.40 10.23 1.65
C MET A 50 -4.74 11.66 2.09
N ARG A 51 -4.19 12.66 1.40
CA ARG A 51 -4.35 14.08 1.72
C ARG A 51 -5.81 14.50 1.73
N ASP A 52 -6.54 14.15 0.67
CA ASP A 52 -7.96 14.50 0.53
C ASP A 52 -8.82 13.83 1.59
N THR A 53 -8.50 12.58 1.95
CA THR A 53 -9.20 11.84 2.99
C THR A 53 -8.98 12.47 4.38
N PHE A 54 -7.74 12.85 4.74
CA PHE A 54 -7.49 13.58 5.98
C PHE A 54 -8.18 14.93 6.00
N ALA A 55 -8.12 15.70 4.92
CA ALA A 55 -8.77 17.00 4.81
C ALA A 55 -10.30 16.91 4.96
N ALA A 56 -10.93 15.87 4.43
CA ALA A 56 -12.37 15.67 4.51
C ALA A 56 -12.83 15.04 5.83
N GLY A 57 -12.03 14.12 6.40
CA GLY A 57 -12.45 13.24 7.50
C GLY A 57 -11.84 13.57 8.87
N CYS A 58 -10.78 14.39 8.95
CA CYS A 58 -10.07 14.61 10.21
C CYS A 58 -9.52 16.04 10.35
N ALA A 59 -10.33 16.95 10.87
CA ALA A 59 -9.93 18.34 11.05
C ALA A 59 -8.77 18.55 12.06
N ALA A 60 -8.52 17.59 12.95
CA ALA A 60 -7.45 17.63 13.95
C ALA A 60 -6.19 16.89 13.51
N CYS A 61 -6.23 16.18 12.37
CA CYS A 61 -5.07 15.48 11.85
C CYS A 61 -4.16 16.44 11.06
N THR A 62 -2.85 16.14 11.10
CA THR A 62 -1.86 16.77 10.19
C THR A 62 -1.32 15.72 9.23
N PHE A 63 -0.96 16.15 8.03
CA PHE A 63 -0.40 15.28 7.00
C PHE A 63 0.73 15.98 6.27
N ASP A 64 1.93 15.51 6.48
CA ASP A 64 3.16 16.00 5.83
C ASP A 64 3.77 14.92 4.95
N VAL A 65 4.58 15.34 3.98
CA VAL A 65 5.26 14.44 3.04
C VAL A 65 6.77 14.66 3.10
N LEU A 66 7.51 13.58 3.26
CA LEU A 66 8.96 13.52 3.10
C LEU A 66 9.28 12.97 1.70
N PRO A 67 9.60 13.84 0.74
CA PRO A 67 9.97 13.39 -0.60
C PRO A 67 11.38 12.77 -0.57
N VAL A 68 11.49 11.56 -1.12
CA VAL A 68 12.76 10.81 -1.20
C VAL A 68 13.04 10.35 -2.63
N GLN A 69 14.25 9.87 -2.87
CA GLN A 69 14.67 9.33 -4.16
C GLN A 69 14.79 7.81 -4.10
N ILE A 70 14.73 7.13 -5.25
CA ILE A 70 14.97 5.69 -5.33
C ILE A 70 16.32 5.30 -4.70
N ALA A 71 17.36 6.13 -4.92
CA ALA A 71 18.70 5.89 -4.39
C ALA A 71 18.80 6.00 -2.86
N ASP A 72 17.78 6.56 -2.19
CA ASP A 72 17.76 6.71 -0.72
C ASP A 72 17.25 5.46 -0.02
N ILE A 73 16.61 4.53 -0.74
CA ILE A 73 16.04 3.30 -0.18
C ILE A 73 17.14 2.47 0.51
N GLY A 74 16.93 2.17 1.79
CA GLY A 74 17.86 1.41 2.61
C GLY A 74 19.18 2.13 2.94
N VAL A 75 19.37 3.38 2.49
CA VAL A 75 20.60 4.16 2.68
C VAL A 75 20.33 5.44 3.48
N ASN A 76 19.59 6.38 2.93
CA ASN A 76 19.36 7.69 3.54
C ASN A 76 17.99 7.80 4.24
N ILE A 77 16.96 7.07 3.78
CA ILE A 77 15.60 7.16 4.35
C ILE A 77 15.60 6.98 5.88
N PRO A 78 16.31 6.00 6.48
CA PRO A 78 16.34 5.87 7.93
C PRO A 78 16.76 7.15 8.66
N GLY A 79 17.83 7.79 8.20
CA GLY A 79 18.34 9.04 8.77
C GLY A 79 17.41 10.24 8.53
N LEU A 80 16.79 10.31 7.34
CA LEU A 80 15.85 11.39 6.98
C LEU A 80 14.59 11.31 7.86
N VAL A 81 14.04 10.12 8.05
CA VAL A 81 12.86 9.91 8.92
C VAL A 81 13.23 10.22 10.39
N ALA A 82 14.38 9.76 10.86
CA ALA A 82 14.84 10.06 12.22
C ALA A 82 14.99 11.58 12.46
N SER A 83 15.60 12.30 11.52
CA SER A 83 15.74 13.75 11.60
C SER A 83 14.38 14.46 11.62
N TYR A 84 13.46 14.05 10.75
CA TYR A 84 12.12 14.62 10.73
C TYR A 84 11.38 14.42 12.06
N LEU A 85 11.42 13.21 12.63
CA LEU A 85 10.77 12.90 13.90
C LEU A 85 11.40 13.62 15.10
N GLN A 86 12.70 13.91 15.05
CA GLN A 86 13.36 14.74 16.08
C GLN A 86 12.90 16.20 16.03
N GLU A 87 12.64 16.72 14.82
CA GLU A 87 12.13 18.08 14.61
C GLU A 87 10.62 18.18 14.85
N ASN A 88 9.88 17.08 14.67
CA ASN A 88 8.42 17.01 14.80
C ASN A 88 8.02 15.87 15.75
N PRO A 89 8.27 16.02 17.06
CA PRO A 89 8.08 14.95 18.04
C PRO A 89 6.62 14.56 18.29
N GLU A 90 5.66 15.35 17.81
CA GLU A 90 4.23 15.06 17.83
C GLU A 90 3.79 14.06 16.74
N THR A 91 4.65 13.76 15.75
CA THR A 91 4.36 12.79 14.70
C THR A 91 4.19 11.39 15.29
N ASN A 92 2.98 10.85 15.17
CA ASN A 92 2.62 9.57 15.75
C ASN A 92 2.37 8.46 14.73
N TYR A 93 2.37 8.80 13.42
CA TYR A 93 2.32 7.85 12.31
C TYR A 93 3.37 8.16 11.25
N VAL A 94 4.01 7.11 10.72
CA VAL A 94 4.78 7.18 9.48
C VAL A 94 4.15 6.23 8.47
N SER A 95 3.74 6.75 7.33
CA SER A 95 3.17 6.01 6.22
C SER A 95 4.16 5.88 5.08
N TYR A 96 4.25 4.71 4.48
CA TYR A 96 5.14 4.42 3.35
C TYR A 96 4.32 4.12 2.10
N ALA A 97 4.66 4.78 1.00
CA ALA A 97 3.96 4.58 -0.28
C ALA A 97 4.11 3.14 -0.84
N PHE A 98 5.17 2.43 -0.47
CA PHE A 98 5.34 1.00 -0.78
C PHE A 98 6.41 0.38 0.13
N SER A 99 6.42 -0.95 0.21
CA SER A 99 7.13 -1.71 1.24
C SER A 99 8.67 -1.72 1.16
N ALA A 100 9.29 -1.18 0.11
CA ALA A 100 10.74 -0.99 0.10
C ALA A 100 11.21 0.28 0.84
N LEU A 101 10.33 1.28 1.04
CA LEU A 101 10.70 2.55 1.68
C LEU A 101 11.09 2.40 3.16
N PRO A 102 10.46 1.54 4.00
CA PRO A 102 10.82 1.39 5.40
C PRO A 102 12.09 0.58 5.66
N ILE A 103 12.77 0.06 4.63
CA ILE A 103 13.97 -0.77 4.84
C ILE A 103 14.99 -0.03 5.73
N GLY A 104 15.24 -0.60 6.92
CA GLY A 104 16.18 -0.06 7.89
C GLY A 104 15.67 1.09 8.76
N VAL A 105 14.44 1.58 8.55
CA VAL A 105 13.90 2.73 9.31
C VAL A 105 13.72 2.39 10.77
N THR A 106 13.09 1.29 11.13
CA THR A 106 12.90 0.88 12.54
C THR A 106 14.24 0.83 13.29
N ALA A 107 15.24 0.14 12.73
CA ALA A 107 16.57 0.06 13.31
C ALA A 107 17.28 1.43 13.37
N GLY A 108 17.06 2.28 12.37
CA GLY A 108 17.61 3.64 12.34
C GLY A 108 17.03 4.52 13.43
N LEU A 109 15.73 4.45 13.69
CA LEU A 109 15.05 5.19 14.76
C LEU A 109 15.53 4.71 16.15
N GLU A 110 15.62 3.41 16.34
CA GLU A 110 16.17 2.82 17.59
C GLU A 110 17.60 3.28 17.84
N ALA A 111 18.47 3.23 16.84
CA ALA A 111 19.85 3.69 16.94
C ALA A 111 19.96 5.19 17.22
N ALA A 112 19.03 5.99 16.72
CA ALA A 112 18.96 7.43 16.98
C ALA A 112 18.28 7.78 18.33
N GLY A 113 17.76 6.80 19.06
CA GLY A 113 17.01 7.01 20.31
C GLY A 113 15.70 7.75 20.12
N VAL A 114 15.10 7.66 18.92
CA VAL A 114 13.81 8.25 18.59
C VAL A 114 12.70 7.27 18.94
N ALA A 115 11.64 7.75 19.59
CA ALA A 115 10.47 6.93 19.89
C ALA A 115 9.83 6.44 18.59
N LEU A 116 9.49 5.14 18.54
CA LEU A 116 8.86 4.56 17.35
C LEU A 116 7.41 5.05 17.21
N PRO A 117 7.07 5.75 16.12
CA PRO A 117 5.68 6.02 15.76
C PRO A 117 5.00 4.73 15.29
N LYS A 118 3.68 4.73 15.16
CA LYS A 118 3.01 3.67 14.42
C LYS A 118 3.44 3.73 12.96
N GLN A 119 3.90 2.62 12.41
CA GLN A 119 4.34 2.51 11.03
C GLN A 119 3.30 1.76 10.22
N VAL A 120 2.91 2.33 9.09
CA VAL A 120 1.88 1.80 8.19
C VAL A 120 2.34 1.97 6.74
N GLY A 121 1.68 1.32 5.80
CA GLY A 121 2.05 1.53 4.39
C GLY A 121 1.04 0.99 3.39
N VAL A 122 1.30 1.29 2.14
CA VAL A 122 0.50 0.86 0.99
C VAL A 122 1.28 -0.16 0.18
N ASP A 123 0.58 -1.11 -0.45
CA ASP A 123 1.16 -2.15 -1.31
C ASP A 123 2.25 -2.99 -0.60
N PHE A 124 1.84 -3.83 0.34
CA PHE A 124 2.78 -4.71 1.03
C PHE A 124 3.38 -5.77 0.10
N ASP A 125 4.62 -6.11 0.40
CA ASP A 125 5.32 -7.32 -0.05
C ASP A 125 5.86 -8.09 1.16
N LEU A 126 6.83 -8.98 0.93
CA LEU A 126 7.46 -9.75 2.01
C LEU A 126 8.05 -8.86 3.11
N THR A 127 8.57 -7.68 2.77
CA THR A 127 9.13 -6.73 3.77
C THR A 127 8.01 -6.24 4.69
N GLY A 128 6.94 -5.65 4.14
CA GLY A 128 5.82 -5.16 4.94
C GLY A 128 5.15 -6.26 5.77
N LEU A 129 4.99 -7.47 5.20
CA LEU A 129 4.46 -8.63 5.92
C LEU A 129 5.35 -9.02 7.11
N SER A 130 6.67 -9.07 6.90
CA SER A 130 7.64 -9.41 7.94
C SER A 130 7.64 -8.40 9.08
N GLU A 131 7.49 -7.12 8.78
CA GLU A 131 7.41 -6.04 9.78
C GLU A 131 6.10 -6.12 10.61
N ILE A 132 4.97 -6.55 10.01
CA ILE A 132 3.74 -6.84 10.78
C ILE A 132 3.96 -8.03 11.71
N VAL A 133 4.55 -9.13 11.22
CA VAL A 133 4.85 -10.31 12.03
C VAL A 133 5.80 -9.97 13.19
N ALA A 134 6.78 -9.09 12.95
CA ALA A 134 7.70 -8.61 13.97
C ALA A 134 7.05 -7.63 14.97
N GLY A 135 5.85 -7.11 14.68
CA GLY A 135 5.17 -6.12 15.50
C GLY A 135 5.76 -4.70 15.41
N THR A 136 6.58 -4.44 14.42
CA THR A 136 7.22 -3.14 14.16
C THR A 136 6.37 -2.25 13.28
N HIS A 137 5.50 -2.83 12.45
CA HIS A 137 4.49 -2.11 11.69
C HIS A 137 3.07 -2.49 12.13
N THR A 138 2.17 -1.51 12.03
CA THR A 138 0.79 -1.64 12.50
C THR A 138 -0.15 -2.18 11.41
N ALA A 139 -0.02 -1.69 10.18
CA ALA A 139 -0.92 -2.07 9.09
C ALA A 139 -0.34 -1.79 7.71
N TRP A 140 -0.81 -2.57 6.71
CA TRP A 140 -0.50 -2.38 5.29
C TRP A 140 -1.73 -2.63 4.42
N THR A 141 -1.83 -1.94 3.28
CA THR A 141 -2.83 -2.32 2.27
C THR A 141 -2.29 -3.45 1.38
N SER A 142 -3.19 -4.33 0.96
CA SER A 142 -2.88 -5.37 -0.03
C SER A 142 -2.86 -4.80 -1.45
N ASN A 143 -2.11 -5.49 -2.33
CA ASN A 143 -2.19 -5.31 -3.77
C ASN A 143 -2.06 -6.70 -4.45
N PRO A 144 -3.15 -7.27 -5.00
CA PRO A 144 -3.17 -8.62 -5.52
C PRO A 144 -2.54 -8.70 -6.92
N LYS A 145 -1.21 -8.58 -7.02
CA LYS A 145 -0.48 -8.50 -8.31
C LYS A 145 -0.72 -9.71 -9.21
N ALA A 146 -0.82 -10.92 -8.64
CA ALA A 146 -1.13 -12.10 -9.43
C ALA A 146 -2.55 -12.04 -10.02
N TYR A 147 -3.55 -11.73 -9.20
CA TYR A 147 -4.93 -11.54 -9.64
C TYR A 147 -5.02 -10.45 -10.73
N SER A 148 -4.33 -9.33 -10.53
CA SER A 148 -4.26 -8.25 -11.52
C SER A 148 -3.73 -8.73 -12.88
N GLY A 149 -2.71 -9.60 -12.88
CA GLY A 149 -2.19 -10.22 -14.10
C GLY A 149 -3.24 -11.07 -14.83
N TRP A 150 -4.08 -11.82 -14.09
CA TRP A 150 -5.17 -12.60 -14.68
C TRP A 150 -6.30 -11.72 -15.23
N VAL A 151 -6.65 -10.64 -14.54
CA VAL A 151 -7.61 -9.65 -15.06
C VAL A 151 -7.11 -9.02 -16.36
N MET A 152 -5.82 -8.69 -16.45
CA MET A 152 -5.21 -8.19 -17.68
C MET A 152 -5.24 -9.23 -18.81
N ALA A 153 -4.93 -10.49 -18.51
CA ALA A 153 -5.02 -11.58 -19.48
C ALA A 153 -6.47 -11.77 -19.96
N HIS A 154 -7.44 -11.68 -19.05
CA HIS A 154 -8.86 -11.75 -19.39
C HIS A 154 -9.29 -10.60 -20.32
N ALA A 155 -8.82 -9.38 -20.07
CA ALA A 155 -9.05 -8.25 -20.98
C ALA A 155 -8.54 -8.54 -22.39
N MET A 156 -7.35 -9.15 -22.53
CA MET A 156 -6.80 -9.53 -23.84
C MET A 156 -7.62 -10.62 -24.52
N VAL A 157 -8.13 -11.60 -23.76
CA VAL A 157 -9.01 -12.66 -24.30
C VAL A 157 -10.31 -12.05 -24.83
N LEU A 158 -10.95 -11.15 -24.07
CA LEU A 158 -12.18 -10.48 -24.49
C LEU A 158 -11.97 -9.64 -25.77
N ASP A 159 -10.88 -8.87 -25.82
CA ASP A 159 -10.53 -8.11 -27.03
C ASP A 159 -10.34 -9.03 -28.24
N ALA A 160 -9.66 -10.15 -28.07
CA ALA A 160 -9.41 -11.11 -29.16
C ALA A 160 -10.68 -11.76 -29.71
N VAL A 161 -11.75 -11.89 -28.91
CA VAL A 161 -13.04 -12.41 -29.35
C VAL A 161 -14.05 -11.32 -29.75
N GLY A 162 -13.62 -10.04 -29.71
CA GLY A 162 -14.45 -8.90 -30.09
C GLY A 162 -15.47 -8.48 -29.03
N ASP A 163 -15.25 -8.84 -27.78
CA ASP A 163 -16.09 -8.44 -26.64
C ASP A 163 -15.53 -7.15 -25.98
N GLU A 164 -16.39 -6.28 -25.49
CA GLU A 164 -15.97 -5.01 -24.89
C GLU A 164 -15.68 -5.15 -23.40
N PHE A 165 -14.40 -5.33 -23.06
CA PHE A 165 -13.94 -5.43 -21.67
C PHE A 165 -14.24 -4.15 -20.86
N ALA A 166 -14.10 -2.98 -21.47
CA ALA A 166 -14.28 -1.71 -20.78
C ALA A 166 -15.67 -1.53 -20.16
N GLU A 167 -16.72 -2.03 -20.85
CA GLU A 167 -18.09 -1.98 -20.32
C GLU A 167 -18.29 -2.97 -19.17
N ARG A 168 -17.64 -4.13 -19.22
CA ARG A 168 -17.73 -5.16 -18.18
C ARG A 168 -16.91 -4.84 -16.96
N ALA A 169 -15.76 -4.16 -17.14
CA ALA A 169 -14.88 -3.75 -16.06
C ALA A 169 -15.32 -2.44 -15.39
N ALA A 170 -16.32 -1.77 -15.91
CA ALA A 170 -16.82 -0.53 -15.33
C ALA A 170 -17.39 -0.78 -13.92
N GLY A 171 -16.67 -0.29 -12.90
CA GLY A 171 -17.01 -0.48 -11.49
C GLY A 171 -16.42 -1.73 -10.82
N GLU A 172 -15.62 -2.53 -11.52
CA GLU A 172 -14.81 -3.57 -10.87
C GLU A 172 -13.59 -2.95 -10.20
N GLU A 173 -13.52 -3.09 -8.87
CA GLU A 173 -12.35 -2.73 -8.09
C GLU A 173 -11.49 -3.97 -7.84
N LEU A 174 -10.16 -3.80 -7.88
CA LEU A 174 -9.27 -4.86 -7.43
C LEU A 174 -9.53 -5.15 -5.95
N PRO A 175 -9.64 -6.42 -5.56
CA PRO A 175 -9.74 -6.79 -4.15
C PRO A 175 -8.57 -6.19 -3.38
N ASN A 176 -8.88 -5.41 -2.35
CA ASN A 176 -7.90 -4.77 -1.51
C ASN A 176 -8.43 -4.72 -0.07
N PHE A 177 -7.55 -4.92 0.90
CA PHE A 177 -7.89 -4.89 2.32
C PHE A 177 -6.73 -4.29 3.13
N ILE A 178 -7.04 -3.89 4.36
CA ILE A 178 -6.03 -3.56 5.37
C ILE A 178 -5.62 -4.85 6.07
N LEU A 179 -4.32 -5.08 6.14
CA LEU A 179 -3.71 -6.16 6.91
C LEU A 179 -3.06 -5.56 8.16
N ASP A 180 -3.58 -5.92 9.32
CA ASP A 180 -3.12 -5.50 10.64
C ASP A 180 -3.02 -6.68 11.63
N ASP A 181 -3.06 -7.92 11.13
CA ASP A 181 -2.99 -9.16 11.89
C ASP A 181 -1.71 -9.94 11.54
N ALA A 182 -0.87 -10.17 12.54
CA ALA A 182 0.40 -10.88 12.38
C ALA A 182 0.22 -12.36 11.99
N THR A 183 -0.89 -13.00 12.42
CA THR A 183 -1.18 -14.38 12.05
C THR A 183 -1.51 -14.48 10.57
N VAL A 184 -2.38 -13.60 10.08
CA VAL A 184 -2.74 -13.52 8.66
C VAL A 184 -1.51 -13.15 7.81
N ALA A 185 -0.67 -12.22 8.28
CA ALA A 185 0.59 -11.87 7.61
C ALA A 185 1.51 -13.09 7.45
N GLN A 186 1.66 -13.90 8.52
CA GLN A 186 2.46 -15.13 8.48
C GLN A 186 1.87 -16.17 7.52
N GLU A 187 0.55 -16.35 7.52
CA GLU A 187 -0.12 -17.26 6.57
C GLU A 187 0.11 -16.86 5.10
N ILE A 188 0.10 -15.55 4.80
CA ILE A 188 0.43 -15.05 3.47
C ILE A 188 1.88 -15.35 3.11
N ILE A 189 2.83 -15.14 4.03
CA ILE A 189 4.26 -15.46 3.83
C ILE A 189 4.42 -16.95 3.53
N ASP A 190 3.79 -17.81 4.31
CA ASP A 190 3.91 -19.28 4.16
C ASP A 190 3.31 -19.77 2.84
N SER A 191 2.22 -19.16 2.39
CA SER A 191 1.54 -19.52 1.12
C SER A 191 2.20 -18.88 -0.12
N SER A 192 2.92 -17.77 0.04
CA SER A 192 3.50 -17.01 -1.06
C SER A 192 4.85 -16.36 -0.68
N PRO A 193 5.90 -17.16 -0.46
CA PRO A 193 7.17 -16.67 0.10
C PRO A 193 7.93 -15.67 -0.78
N LEU A 194 7.53 -15.49 -2.03
CA LEU A 194 8.25 -14.60 -2.97
C LEU A 194 7.64 -13.21 -3.05
N SER A 195 6.47 -12.98 -2.46
CA SER A 195 5.82 -11.68 -2.65
C SER A 195 4.62 -11.45 -1.73
N ASN A 196 3.65 -10.79 -2.24
CA ASN A 196 2.42 -10.30 -1.65
C ASN A 196 1.26 -11.31 -1.77
N TRP A 197 0.13 -10.91 -1.24
CA TRP A 197 -1.12 -11.63 -1.40
C TRP A 197 -1.46 -11.81 -2.89
N LYS A 198 -1.73 -13.05 -3.31
CA LYS A 198 -1.95 -13.40 -4.72
C LYS A 198 -3.29 -12.92 -5.26
N GLY A 199 -4.29 -12.78 -4.39
CA GLY A 199 -5.69 -12.52 -4.72
C GLY A 199 -6.62 -13.48 -4.00
N PRO A 200 -7.94 -13.39 -4.26
CA PRO A 200 -8.93 -14.31 -3.69
C PRO A 200 -8.62 -15.77 -4.00
N GLU A 201 -8.96 -16.67 -3.08
CA GLU A 201 -8.74 -18.09 -3.28
C GLU A 201 -9.52 -18.62 -4.50
N GLY A 202 -8.89 -19.47 -5.30
CA GLY A 202 -9.51 -20.11 -6.47
C GLY A 202 -9.74 -19.21 -7.67
N PHE A 203 -9.25 -17.96 -7.66
CA PHE A 203 -9.47 -17.04 -8.78
C PHE A 203 -8.94 -17.56 -10.11
N ALA A 204 -7.80 -18.26 -10.12
CA ALA A 204 -7.22 -18.80 -11.36
C ALA A 204 -8.16 -19.83 -12.02
N ASP A 205 -8.73 -20.74 -11.22
CA ASP A 205 -9.67 -21.75 -11.72
C ASP A 205 -10.95 -21.10 -12.27
N GLN A 206 -11.40 -20.00 -11.64
CA GLN A 206 -12.55 -19.22 -12.13
C GLN A 206 -12.27 -18.59 -13.49
N PHE A 207 -11.08 -18.02 -13.71
CA PHE A 207 -10.70 -17.49 -15.03
C PHE A 207 -10.57 -18.60 -16.07
N LEU A 208 -9.97 -19.75 -15.74
CA LEU A 208 -9.89 -20.89 -16.65
C LEU A 208 -11.27 -21.40 -17.03
N ALA A 209 -12.20 -21.48 -16.08
CA ALA A 209 -13.58 -21.84 -16.37
C ALA A 209 -14.27 -20.82 -17.29
N LEU A 210 -14.06 -19.52 -17.06
CA LEU A 210 -14.60 -18.47 -17.95
C LEU A 210 -14.06 -18.57 -19.39
N TRP A 211 -12.82 -19.03 -19.55
CA TRP A 211 -12.19 -19.21 -20.87
C TRP A 211 -12.51 -20.56 -21.52
N GLY A 212 -13.21 -21.46 -20.81
CA GLY A 212 -13.55 -22.80 -21.30
C GLY A 212 -12.36 -23.73 -21.45
N VAL A 213 -11.30 -23.55 -20.67
CA VAL A 213 -10.06 -24.36 -20.69
C VAL A 213 -9.81 -25.11 -19.37
N ALA A 214 -10.80 -25.14 -18.49
CA ALA A 214 -10.78 -25.89 -17.22
C ALA A 214 -11.31 -27.29 -17.40
#